data_5dcb406a0eb67d717ef7465833a548c0
#
_entry.id   5dcb406a0eb67d717ef7465833a548c0
#
_cell.length_a   1.000
_cell.length_b   1.000
_cell.length_c   1.000
_cell.angle_alpha   90.00
_cell.angle_beta   90.00
_cell.angle_gamma   90.00
#
_symmetry.space_group_name_H-M   'P 1'
#
loop_
_entity.id
_entity.type
_entity.pdbx_description
1 polymer ?
#
loop_
_entity_poly.entity_id
_entity_poly.type
_entity_poly.pdbx_seq_one_letter_code
_entity_poly.pdbx_strand_id
1 'polypeptide(L)'
;MKRGIALLGIVSALALSAHANIVDFDNDPGTGYRFYFPGGANRIVLDDVGRVTPGGALINQINIRFFNQNNFAVDATLYVFDATGAGGGVGNLLYTATIQNIPNGLLQLQFSTPNIGGGQQNLWIGVAASADRAGMLLSPNPFPTVGTSQDLFAWDADGNGAIDANEYFVFQNNNPIANFAIEVLAVPEPASMLALGAGLAGLVGLRRRARK
;
A
#
# COMPACT_ATOMS: atom_id res chain seq x y z
N MET A 1 41.85 27.34 1.07
CA MET A 1 40.70 26.95 0.20
C MET A 1 40.42 25.45 0.06
N LYS A 2 40.97 24.53 0.88
CA LYS A 2 40.78 23.06 0.75
C LYS A 2 39.70 22.44 1.69
N ARG A 3 39.06 23.24 2.57
CA ARG A 3 38.14 22.71 3.59
C ARG A 3 36.63 22.76 3.18
N GLY A 4 36.27 23.46 2.10
CA GLY A 4 34.88 23.60 1.64
C GLY A 4 34.39 22.43 0.78
N ILE A 5 35.31 21.72 0.09
CA ILE A 5 34.92 20.66 -0.86
C ILE A 5 34.46 19.39 -0.15
N ALA A 6 34.97 19.07 1.04
CA ALA A 6 34.60 17.88 1.80
C ALA A 6 33.16 17.97 2.37
N LEU A 7 32.65 19.18 2.66
CA LEU A 7 31.30 19.37 3.20
C LEU A 7 30.23 19.20 2.12
N LEU A 8 30.50 19.68 0.91
CA LEU A 8 29.59 19.54 -0.24
C LEU A 8 29.44 18.07 -0.67
N GLY A 9 30.55 17.28 -0.60
CA GLY A 9 30.48 15.86 -0.93
C GLY A 9 29.62 15.01 0.02
N ILE A 10 29.61 15.35 1.31
CA ILE A 10 28.81 14.64 2.33
C ILE A 10 27.32 14.97 2.16
N VAL A 11 26.95 16.20 1.85
CA VAL A 11 25.56 16.60 1.63
C VAL A 11 25.02 15.97 0.34
N SER A 12 25.82 15.88 -0.71
CA SER A 12 25.42 15.23 -1.97
C SER A 12 25.26 13.71 -1.83
N ALA A 13 26.08 13.05 -1.04
CA ALA A 13 25.97 11.61 -0.79
C ALA A 13 24.73 11.25 0.07
N LEU A 14 24.35 12.12 1.01
CA LEU A 14 23.12 11.95 1.80
C LEU A 14 21.86 12.18 0.98
N ALA A 15 21.87 13.05 -0.01
CA ALA A 15 20.74 13.28 -0.90
C ALA A 15 20.46 12.11 -1.87
N LEU A 16 21.49 11.33 -2.21
CA LEU A 16 21.37 10.17 -3.11
C LEU A 16 20.87 8.89 -2.41
N SER A 17 20.93 8.82 -1.08
CA SER A 17 20.46 7.65 -0.31
C SER A 17 18.99 7.70 0.09
N ALA A 18 18.27 8.75 -0.30
CA ALA A 18 16.92 9.07 0.17
C ALA A 18 15.77 8.32 -0.56
N HIS A 19 16.06 7.31 -1.38
CA HIS A 19 15.05 6.64 -2.21
C HIS A 19 14.88 5.15 -1.91
N ALA A 20 15.28 4.70 -0.73
CA ALA A 20 14.98 3.32 -0.33
C ALA A 20 13.50 3.20 0.03
N ASN A 21 12.78 2.34 -0.68
CA ASN A 21 11.42 1.97 -0.31
C ASN A 21 11.44 1.28 1.05
N ILE A 22 10.47 1.62 1.87
CA ILE A 22 10.17 0.92 3.12
C ILE A 22 8.87 0.13 2.92
N VAL A 23 8.80 -1.04 3.53
CA VAL A 23 7.54 -1.79 3.60
C VAL A 23 6.68 -1.11 4.66
N ASP A 24 5.55 -0.55 4.24
CA ASP A 24 4.65 0.21 5.09
C ASP A 24 3.41 -0.58 5.53
N PHE A 25 3.07 -1.58 4.74
CA PHE A 25 2.10 -2.64 5.04
C PHE A 25 2.47 -3.90 4.25
N ASP A 26 2.34 -5.08 4.86
CA ASP A 26 2.56 -6.35 4.18
C ASP A 26 1.69 -7.47 4.76
N ASN A 27 0.79 -7.99 3.94
CA ASN A 27 0.01 -9.19 4.17
C ASN A 27 0.17 -10.20 3.01
N ASP A 28 1.25 -10.10 2.23
CA ASP A 28 1.55 -10.99 1.11
C ASP A 28 2.69 -11.97 1.46
N PRO A 29 2.39 -13.21 1.88
CA PRO A 29 3.44 -14.20 2.17
C PRO A 29 4.12 -14.77 0.92
N GLY A 30 3.72 -14.36 -0.28
CA GLY A 30 4.27 -14.83 -1.56
C GLY A 30 3.76 -16.20 -2.01
N THR A 31 3.25 -17.03 -1.11
CA THR A 31 2.80 -18.41 -1.37
C THR A 31 1.66 -18.85 -0.45
N GLY A 32 1.08 -20.00 -0.72
CA GLY A 32 0.10 -20.64 0.19
C GLY A 32 -1.35 -20.19 -0.01
N TYR A 33 -1.63 -19.38 -1.02
CA TYR A 33 -2.99 -18.91 -1.33
C TYR A 33 -3.92 -20.07 -1.66
N ARG A 34 -5.11 -20.06 -1.07
CA ARG A 34 -6.13 -21.09 -1.28
C ARG A 34 -7.43 -20.53 -1.83
N PHE A 35 -7.68 -19.25 -1.59
CA PHE A 35 -8.93 -18.60 -1.93
C PHE A 35 -8.67 -17.27 -2.62
N TYR A 36 -9.60 -16.87 -3.47
CA TYR A 36 -9.69 -15.53 -4.04
C TYR A 36 -11.14 -15.04 -3.98
N PHE A 37 -11.32 -13.74 -3.98
CA PHE A 37 -12.64 -13.13 -4.01
C PHE A 37 -12.83 -12.39 -5.35
N PRO A 38 -13.74 -12.85 -6.21
CA PRO A 38 -13.89 -12.30 -7.56
C PRO A 38 -14.63 -10.94 -7.57
N GLY A 39 -15.39 -10.62 -6.55
CA GLY A 39 -16.18 -9.39 -6.46
C GLY A 39 -17.31 -9.25 -7.48
N GLY A 40 -17.13 -9.69 -8.70
CA GLY A 40 -17.99 -9.46 -9.87
C GLY A 40 -17.39 -8.44 -10.83
N ALA A 41 -17.87 -8.44 -12.10
CA ALA A 41 -17.36 -7.55 -13.13
C ALA A 41 -17.54 -6.06 -12.75
N ASN A 42 -16.44 -5.30 -12.76
CA ASN A 42 -16.37 -3.88 -12.44
C ASN A 42 -16.80 -3.47 -11.02
N ARG A 43 -16.94 -4.43 -10.10
CA ARG A 43 -17.27 -4.18 -8.70
C ARG A 43 -16.03 -3.98 -7.87
N ILE A 44 -16.03 -2.95 -7.03
CA ILE A 44 -14.89 -2.60 -6.18
C ILE A 44 -14.82 -3.56 -4.99
N VAL A 45 -13.64 -4.12 -4.74
CA VAL A 45 -13.34 -4.91 -3.53
C VAL A 45 -12.15 -4.28 -2.85
N LEU A 46 -12.26 -3.95 -1.57
CA LEU A 46 -11.24 -3.24 -0.79
C LEU A 46 -10.95 -3.98 0.51
N ASP A 47 -9.68 -3.95 0.92
CA ASP A 47 -9.20 -4.37 2.24
C ASP A 47 -8.84 -3.15 3.09
N ASP A 48 -8.97 -3.24 4.41
CA ASP A 48 -8.50 -2.21 5.31
C ASP A 48 -6.99 -2.37 5.58
N VAL A 49 -6.26 -1.29 5.39
CA VAL A 49 -4.79 -1.24 5.45
C VAL A 49 -4.35 -0.22 6.50
N GLY A 50 -3.85 -0.70 7.63
CA GLY A 50 -3.25 0.12 8.67
C GLY A 50 -1.74 0.20 8.49
N ARG A 51 -1.21 1.37 8.16
CA ARG A 51 0.19 1.65 7.86
C ARG A 51 1.04 1.80 9.11
N VAL A 52 2.32 1.43 9.02
CA VAL A 52 3.28 1.61 10.15
C VAL A 52 3.95 2.99 10.14
N THR A 53 3.98 3.70 9.00
CA THR A 53 4.64 5.02 8.88
C THR A 53 3.69 6.13 8.39
N PRO A 54 2.60 6.41 9.14
CA PRO A 54 1.53 7.29 8.65
C PRO A 54 1.92 8.76 8.49
N GLY A 55 2.88 9.24 9.25
CA GLY A 55 3.19 10.67 9.35
C GLY A 55 4.41 11.16 8.56
N GLY A 56 5.04 10.31 7.76
CA GLY A 56 6.33 10.66 7.17
C GLY A 56 6.72 9.83 5.95
N ALA A 57 5.79 9.12 5.36
CA ALA A 57 6.07 8.34 4.17
C ALA A 57 4.94 8.45 3.15
N LEU A 58 5.33 8.55 1.88
CA LEU A 58 4.43 8.62 0.75
C LEU A 58 4.44 7.27 0.02
N ILE A 59 3.27 6.72 -0.25
CA ILE A 59 3.14 5.46 -0.99
C ILE A 59 3.56 5.70 -2.43
N ASN A 60 4.52 4.91 -2.90
CA ASN A 60 5.02 4.95 -4.27
C ASN A 60 4.74 3.67 -5.05
N GLN A 61 4.35 2.58 -4.37
CA GLN A 61 4.01 1.32 -5.01
C GLN A 61 3.03 0.52 -4.16
N ILE A 62 2.08 -0.14 -4.83
CA ILE A 62 1.14 -1.10 -4.23
C ILE A 62 1.21 -2.38 -5.06
N ASN A 63 1.45 -3.50 -4.38
CA ASN A 63 1.45 -4.84 -4.96
C ASN A 63 0.22 -5.60 -4.46
N ILE A 64 -0.50 -6.26 -5.38
CA ILE A 64 -1.71 -7.02 -5.06
C ILE A 64 -1.60 -8.39 -5.72
N ARG A 65 -1.85 -9.46 -4.96
CA ARG A 65 -2.00 -10.79 -5.55
C ARG A 65 -3.39 -10.93 -6.15
N PHE A 66 -3.39 -11.35 -7.40
CA PHE A 66 -4.58 -11.41 -8.22
C PHE A 66 -4.69 -12.75 -8.94
N PHE A 67 -5.90 -13.24 -9.09
CA PHE A 67 -6.18 -14.45 -9.85
C PHE A 67 -7.21 -14.17 -10.94
N ASN A 68 -6.84 -14.45 -12.18
CA ASN A 68 -7.75 -14.47 -13.31
C ASN A 68 -8.05 -15.93 -13.68
N GLN A 69 -9.26 -16.39 -13.39
CA GLN A 69 -9.71 -17.76 -13.73
C GLN A 69 -10.27 -17.87 -15.15
N ASN A 70 -10.45 -16.75 -15.86
CA ASN A 70 -10.98 -16.76 -17.20
C ASN A 70 -9.93 -17.29 -18.20
N ASN A 71 -10.36 -17.80 -19.33
CA ASN A 71 -9.50 -18.19 -20.44
C ASN A 71 -9.14 -17.04 -21.40
N PHE A 72 -9.44 -15.80 -21.00
CA PHE A 72 -9.13 -14.57 -21.70
C PHE A 72 -8.51 -13.53 -20.72
N ALA A 73 -7.85 -12.53 -21.28
CA ALA A 73 -7.27 -11.46 -20.48
C ALA A 73 -8.35 -10.53 -19.93
N VAL A 74 -8.12 -10.03 -18.69
CA VAL A 74 -8.99 -9.06 -18.02
C VAL A 74 -8.19 -7.81 -17.64
N ASP A 75 -8.87 -6.72 -17.35
CA ASP A 75 -8.27 -5.52 -16.76
C ASP A 75 -8.55 -5.50 -15.26
N ALA A 76 -7.64 -4.91 -14.48
CA ALA A 76 -7.85 -4.62 -13.07
C ALA A 76 -7.56 -3.16 -12.77
N THR A 77 -8.52 -2.50 -12.14
CA THR A 77 -8.39 -1.10 -11.70
C THR A 77 -8.16 -1.07 -10.20
N LEU A 78 -7.02 -0.52 -9.78
CA LEU A 78 -6.71 -0.21 -8.40
C LEU A 78 -7.56 0.96 -7.92
N TYR A 79 -8.02 0.87 -6.68
CA TYR A 79 -8.63 1.96 -5.92
C TYR A 79 -7.92 2.11 -4.58
N VAL A 80 -7.61 3.35 -4.21
CA VAL A 80 -7.07 3.71 -2.90
C VAL A 80 -7.93 4.84 -2.33
N PHE A 81 -8.56 4.57 -1.20
CA PHE A 81 -9.36 5.55 -0.46
C PHE A 81 -8.72 5.84 0.89
N ASP A 82 -8.99 7.02 1.45
CA ASP A 82 -8.74 7.27 2.87
C ASP A 82 -9.82 6.58 3.73
N ALA A 83 -9.54 6.45 5.03
CA ALA A 83 -10.47 5.87 6.00
C ALA A 83 -11.20 6.97 6.80
N THR A 84 -11.66 8.04 6.11
CA THR A 84 -12.38 9.15 6.75
C THR A 84 -13.90 8.99 6.74
N GLY A 85 -14.41 7.91 6.17
CA GLY A 85 -15.82 7.54 6.26
C GLY A 85 -16.27 7.26 7.69
N ALA A 86 -17.56 7.17 7.90
CA ALA A 86 -18.14 6.95 9.22
C ALA A 86 -17.57 5.67 9.88
N GLY A 87 -17.10 5.78 11.12
CA GLY A 87 -16.51 4.66 11.84
C GLY A 87 -15.17 4.13 11.29
N GLY A 88 -14.46 4.93 10.46
CA GLY A 88 -13.24 4.49 9.78
C GLY A 88 -13.51 3.78 8.46
N GLY A 89 -14.72 3.87 7.94
CA GLY A 89 -15.12 3.33 6.63
C GLY A 89 -14.46 4.05 5.46
N VAL A 90 -14.79 3.60 4.25
CA VAL A 90 -14.29 4.16 2.99
C VAL A 90 -14.67 5.63 2.88
N GLY A 91 -13.69 6.49 2.65
CA GLY A 91 -13.84 7.94 2.56
C GLY A 91 -13.56 8.45 1.14
N ASN A 92 -12.62 9.42 1.00
CA ASN A 92 -12.31 10.03 -0.27
C ASN A 92 -11.40 9.16 -1.13
N LEU A 93 -11.65 9.11 -2.43
CA LEU A 93 -10.75 8.48 -3.39
C LEU A 93 -9.45 9.29 -3.48
N LEU A 94 -8.32 8.66 -3.18
CA LEU A 94 -6.99 9.26 -3.26
C LEU A 94 -6.30 8.96 -4.59
N TYR A 95 -6.51 7.74 -5.12
CA TYR A 95 -5.84 7.31 -6.34
C TYR A 95 -6.56 6.15 -7.02
N THR A 96 -6.44 6.10 -8.35
CA THR A 96 -6.87 4.97 -9.17
C THR A 96 -5.91 4.77 -10.34
N ALA A 97 -5.68 3.51 -10.75
CA ALA A 97 -4.88 3.14 -11.90
C ALA A 97 -5.32 1.79 -12.44
N THR A 98 -5.19 1.58 -13.75
CA THR A 98 -5.60 0.32 -14.40
C THR A 98 -4.41 -0.39 -15.02
N ILE A 99 -4.30 -1.70 -14.75
CA ILE A 99 -3.45 -2.62 -15.49
C ILE A 99 -4.35 -3.36 -16.48
N GLN A 100 -3.98 -3.29 -17.75
CA GLN A 100 -4.75 -3.91 -18.83
C GLN A 100 -4.16 -5.25 -19.25
N ASN A 101 -5.01 -6.09 -19.87
CA ASN A 101 -4.61 -7.35 -20.50
C ASN A 101 -3.92 -8.34 -19.55
N ILE A 102 -4.41 -8.49 -18.32
CA ILE A 102 -3.93 -9.45 -17.33
C ILE A 102 -4.30 -10.86 -17.80
N PRO A 103 -3.32 -11.74 -18.09
CA PRO A 103 -3.59 -13.08 -18.60
C PRO A 103 -4.22 -13.98 -17.54
N ASN A 104 -4.68 -15.17 -17.96
CA ASN A 104 -5.13 -16.22 -17.06
C ASN A 104 -4.02 -16.61 -16.07
N GLY A 105 -4.39 -16.89 -14.83
CA GLY A 105 -3.51 -17.42 -13.80
C GLY A 105 -3.38 -16.54 -12.57
N LEU A 106 -2.44 -16.96 -11.71
CA LEU A 106 -2.07 -16.25 -10.49
C LEU A 106 -0.92 -15.28 -10.82
N LEU A 107 -1.10 -14.00 -10.48
CA LEU A 107 -0.15 -12.94 -10.78
C LEU A 107 0.02 -12.01 -9.56
N GLN A 108 1.13 -11.28 -9.56
CA GLN A 108 1.30 -10.09 -8.74
C GLN A 108 1.11 -8.87 -9.63
N LEU A 109 0.09 -8.08 -9.34
CA LEU A 109 -0.12 -6.78 -9.97
C LEU A 109 0.71 -5.75 -9.22
N GLN A 110 1.50 -4.96 -9.95
CA GLN A 110 2.33 -3.90 -9.40
C GLN A 110 1.84 -2.55 -9.92
N PHE A 111 1.35 -1.73 -9.03
CA PHE A 111 0.89 -0.38 -9.32
C PHE A 111 1.90 0.64 -8.79
N SER A 112 2.49 1.44 -9.68
CA SER A 112 3.28 2.61 -9.27
C SER A 112 2.33 3.77 -8.99
N THR A 113 2.50 4.41 -7.83
CA THR A 113 1.66 5.55 -7.42
C THR A 113 2.44 6.87 -7.41
N PRO A 114 1.79 8.03 -7.62
CA PRO A 114 2.46 9.33 -7.65
C PRO A 114 2.73 9.89 -6.24
N ASN A 115 3.26 9.07 -5.31
CA ASN A 115 3.54 9.48 -3.93
C ASN A 115 2.29 9.97 -3.20
N ILE A 116 1.35 9.08 -2.96
CA ILE A 116 0.06 9.35 -2.30
C ILE A 116 0.07 8.97 -0.82
N GLY A 117 -1.00 9.31 -0.11
CA GLY A 117 -1.30 8.83 1.25
C GLY A 117 -0.45 9.47 2.35
N GLY A 118 0.17 10.63 2.12
CA GLY A 118 0.86 11.38 3.16
C GLY A 118 -0.10 11.76 4.30
N GLY A 119 0.25 11.38 5.53
CA GLY A 119 -0.55 11.66 6.72
C GLY A 119 -1.72 10.70 7.01
N GLN A 120 -2.14 9.86 6.10
CA GLN A 120 -3.18 8.84 6.35
C GLN A 120 -2.56 7.59 6.97
N GLN A 121 -3.05 7.23 8.16
CA GLN A 121 -2.65 5.99 8.83
C GLN A 121 -3.42 4.79 8.29
N ASN A 122 -4.70 4.94 8.08
CA ASN A 122 -5.58 3.88 7.60
C ASN A 122 -6.08 4.23 6.21
N LEU A 123 -6.08 3.21 5.36
CA LEU A 123 -6.53 3.29 3.97
C LEU A 123 -7.45 2.11 3.68
N TRP A 124 -8.23 2.25 2.62
CA TRP A 124 -8.93 1.16 1.96
C TRP A 124 -8.30 0.95 0.58
N ILE A 125 -7.77 -0.24 0.34
CA ILE A 125 -7.01 -0.55 -0.88
C ILE A 125 -7.54 -1.82 -1.52
N GLY A 126 -7.75 -1.80 -2.83
CA GLY A 126 -8.15 -3.00 -3.55
C GLY A 126 -8.38 -2.76 -5.03
N VAL A 127 -9.13 -3.66 -5.67
CA VAL A 127 -9.33 -3.62 -7.11
C VAL A 127 -10.76 -3.90 -7.53
N ALA A 128 -11.10 -3.44 -8.74
CA ALA A 128 -12.22 -3.95 -9.53
C ALA A 128 -11.66 -4.67 -10.77
N ALA A 129 -12.11 -5.90 -11.04
CA ALA A 129 -11.79 -6.62 -12.26
C ALA A 129 -12.83 -6.34 -13.35
N SER A 130 -12.41 -6.27 -14.63
CA SER A 130 -13.32 -6.01 -15.75
C SER A 130 -14.26 -7.17 -16.09
N ALA A 131 -14.06 -8.34 -15.47
CA ALA A 131 -14.89 -9.54 -15.69
C ALA A 131 -15.09 -10.33 -14.39
N ASP A 132 -16.16 -11.12 -14.35
CA ASP A 132 -16.37 -12.13 -13.31
C ASP A 132 -15.22 -13.14 -13.29
N ARG A 133 -15.06 -13.90 -12.19
CA ARG A 133 -14.06 -14.94 -12.00
C ARG A 133 -12.61 -14.41 -12.07
N ALA A 134 -12.43 -13.14 -11.71
CA ALA A 134 -11.12 -12.53 -11.51
C ALA A 134 -11.17 -11.63 -10.28
N GLY A 135 -10.13 -11.61 -9.45
CA GLY A 135 -10.13 -10.84 -8.21
C GLY A 135 -8.91 -11.04 -7.33
N MET A 136 -8.94 -10.44 -6.15
CA MET A 136 -7.85 -10.49 -5.19
C MET A 136 -7.76 -11.84 -4.48
N LEU A 137 -6.53 -12.27 -4.22
CA LEU A 137 -6.24 -13.44 -3.37
C LEU A 137 -6.34 -13.08 -1.91
N LEU A 138 -6.95 -13.98 -1.12
CA LEU A 138 -6.89 -13.88 0.32
C LEU A 138 -5.54 -14.35 0.83
N SER A 139 -4.98 -13.62 1.78
CA SER A 139 -3.77 -14.04 2.47
C SER A 139 -4.04 -15.32 3.28
N PRO A 140 -3.14 -16.30 3.26
CA PRO A 140 -3.21 -17.43 4.18
C PRO A 140 -2.84 -17.04 5.62
N ASN A 141 -2.22 -15.88 5.82
CA ASN A 141 -1.90 -15.36 7.14
C ASN A 141 -3.08 -14.62 7.74
N PRO A 142 -3.46 -14.91 8.99
CA PRO A 142 -4.57 -14.23 9.64
C PRO A 142 -4.29 -12.75 9.95
N PHE A 143 -2.99 -12.38 10.02
CA PHE A 143 -2.57 -11.01 10.35
C PHE A 143 -1.41 -10.59 9.44
N PRO A 144 -1.33 -9.29 9.08
CA PRO A 144 -0.21 -8.74 8.36
C PRO A 144 1.13 -8.96 9.09
N THR A 145 2.21 -9.14 8.34
CA THR A 145 3.58 -9.17 8.87
C THR A 145 4.09 -7.76 9.18
N VAL A 146 3.57 -6.75 8.47
CA VAL A 146 3.82 -5.33 8.68
C VAL A 146 2.49 -4.58 8.62
N GLY A 147 2.23 -3.70 9.58
CA GLY A 147 0.98 -2.95 9.66
C GLY A 147 -0.13 -3.71 10.39
N THR A 148 -1.36 -3.29 10.16
CA THR A 148 -2.58 -3.87 10.75
C THR A 148 -3.69 -3.98 9.72
N SER A 149 -4.53 -5.00 9.83
CA SER A 149 -5.78 -5.16 9.10
C SER A 149 -6.77 -5.89 10.00
N GLN A 150 -8.04 -5.63 9.85
CA GLN A 150 -9.13 -6.30 10.57
C GLN A 150 -9.68 -7.44 9.70
N ASP A 151 -10.46 -8.34 10.28
CA ASP A 151 -11.24 -9.34 9.54
C ASP A 151 -12.49 -8.67 8.94
N LEU A 152 -12.25 -7.77 7.98
CA LEU A 152 -13.29 -6.95 7.38
C LEU A 152 -12.87 -6.53 5.97
N PHE A 153 -13.78 -6.59 5.00
CA PHE A 153 -13.56 -6.04 3.66
C PHE A 153 -14.78 -5.25 3.21
N ALA A 154 -14.55 -4.29 2.31
CA ALA A 154 -15.63 -3.56 1.65
C ALA A 154 -15.82 -4.07 0.21
N TRP A 155 -17.08 -4.22 -0.22
CA TRP A 155 -17.41 -4.72 -1.53
C TRP A 155 -18.64 -4.00 -2.09
N ASP A 156 -18.46 -3.35 -3.25
CA ASP A 156 -19.54 -2.77 -4.05
C ASP A 156 -20.47 -3.90 -4.57
N ALA A 157 -21.35 -4.36 -3.70
CA ALA A 157 -22.16 -5.55 -3.94
C ALA A 157 -23.31 -5.30 -4.93
N ASP A 158 -23.78 -4.07 -5.03
CA ASP A 158 -24.85 -3.67 -5.96
C ASP A 158 -24.31 -3.17 -7.32
N GLY A 159 -22.99 -2.86 -7.41
CA GLY A 159 -22.34 -2.45 -8.64
C GLY A 159 -22.59 -0.98 -9.00
N ASN A 160 -22.89 -0.15 -8.01
CA ASN A 160 -23.13 1.29 -8.23
C ASN A 160 -21.85 2.14 -8.35
N GLY A 161 -20.68 1.54 -8.08
CA GLY A 161 -19.37 2.18 -8.14
C GLY A 161 -18.98 2.95 -6.88
N ALA A 162 -19.72 2.77 -5.78
CA ALA A 162 -19.44 3.32 -4.46
C ALA A 162 -19.43 2.21 -3.41
N ILE A 163 -18.99 2.52 -2.20
CA ILE A 163 -19.11 1.63 -1.04
C ILE A 163 -20.08 2.26 -0.05
N ASP A 164 -21.22 1.64 0.11
CA ASP A 164 -22.27 2.08 1.00
C ASP A 164 -22.10 1.52 2.44
N ALA A 165 -22.84 2.07 3.41
CA ALA A 165 -22.72 1.70 4.82
C ALA A 165 -23.06 0.22 5.13
N ASN A 166 -23.79 -0.46 4.26
CA ASN A 166 -24.17 -1.87 4.37
C ASN A 166 -23.28 -2.80 3.54
N GLU A 167 -22.17 -2.30 2.98
CA GLU A 167 -21.28 -3.03 2.08
C GLU A 167 -19.93 -3.37 2.71
N TYR A 168 -19.94 -3.57 4.02
CA TYR A 168 -18.81 -4.08 4.79
C TYR A 168 -19.11 -5.51 5.23
N PHE A 169 -18.21 -6.43 4.92
CA PHE A 169 -18.41 -7.85 5.05
C PHE A 169 -17.28 -8.55 5.81
N VAL A 170 -17.64 -9.66 6.42
CA VAL A 170 -16.71 -10.68 6.92
C VAL A 170 -17.12 -12.02 6.30
N PHE A 171 -16.17 -12.94 6.14
CA PHE A 171 -16.54 -14.28 5.73
C PHE A 171 -17.18 -15.04 6.89
N GLN A 172 -18.14 -15.94 6.59
CA GLN A 172 -18.81 -16.71 7.62
C GLN A 172 -17.83 -17.52 8.46
N ASN A 173 -17.97 -17.45 9.78
CA ASN A 173 -17.15 -18.12 10.78
C ASN A 173 -15.65 -17.72 10.73
N ASN A 174 -15.30 -16.57 10.20
CA ASN A 174 -13.90 -16.11 10.04
C ASN A 174 -13.00 -17.16 9.36
N ASN A 175 -13.51 -17.84 8.34
CA ASN A 175 -12.78 -18.88 7.63
C ASN A 175 -13.08 -18.86 6.12
N PRO A 176 -12.19 -18.29 5.30
CA PRO A 176 -10.94 -17.61 5.69
C PRO A 176 -11.18 -16.28 6.42
N ILE A 177 -10.15 -15.72 7.05
CA ILE A 177 -10.14 -14.34 7.51
C ILE A 177 -10.18 -13.42 6.28
N ALA A 178 -10.90 -12.31 6.36
CA ALA A 178 -11.13 -11.40 5.24
C ALA A 178 -9.94 -10.43 5.05
N ASN A 179 -8.74 -10.95 4.94
CA ASN A 179 -7.52 -10.18 4.69
C ASN A 179 -6.94 -10.56 3.32
N PHE A 180 -6.70 -9.58 2.48
CA PHE A 180 -6.17 -9.81 1.13
C PHE A 180 -4.65 -9.70 1.09
N ALA A 181 -4.04 -10.37 0.10
CA ALA A 181 -2.60 -10.36 -0.10
C ALA A 181 -2.16 -9.06 -0.79
N ILE A 182 -1.90 -8.05 0.00
CA ILE A 182 -1.48 -6.70 -0.38
C ILE A 182 -0.15 -6.39 0.28
N GLU A 183 0.75 -5.72 -0.47
CA GLU A 183 1.97 -5.10 0.03
C GLU A 183 1.97 -3.63 -0.38
N VAL A 184 2.29 -2.74 0.55
CA VAL A 184 2.40 -1.30 0.31
C VAL A 184 3.84 -0.86 0.57
N LEU A 185 4.46 -0.26 -0.43
CA LEU A 185 5.79 0.32 -0.35
C LEU A 185 5.68 1.85 -0.33
N ALA A 186 6.47 2.45 0.53
CA ALA A 186 6.50 3.89 0.70
C ALA A 186 7.92 4.45 0.70
N VAL A 187 8.05 5.73 0.43
CA VAL A 187 9.31 6.48 0.54
C VAL A 187 9.18 7.52 1.67
N PRO A 188 10.21 7.67 2.52
CA PRO A 188 10.22 8.73 3.52
C PRO A 188 10.10 10.11 2.87
N GLU A 189 9.37 11.02 3.52
CA GLU A 189 9.30 12.39 3.02
C GLU A 189 10.70 13.05 3.02
N PRO A 190 11.02 13.84 1.99
CA PRO A 190 12.32 14.53 1.90
C PRO A 190 12.66 15.40 3.12
N ALA A 191 11.65 16.00 3.76
CA ALA A 191 11.82 16.81 4.96
C ALA A 191 12.36 15.99 6.16
N SER A 192 11.88 14.77 6.34
CA SER A 192 12.36 13.85 7.40
C SER A 192 13.82 13.47 7.18
N MET A 193 14.21 13.24 5.94
CA MET A 193 15.61 12.95 5.57
C MET A 193 16.54 14.16 5.77
N LEU A 194 16.07 15.38 5.44
CA LEU A 194 16.82 16.60 5.71
C LEU A 194 17.02 16.84 7.21
N ALA A 195 15.98 16.65 8.02
CA ALA A 195 16.06 16.78 9.47
C ALA A 195 17.05 15.77 10.09
N LEU A 196 17.01 14.51 9.64
CA LEU A 196 17.97 13.48 10.04
C LEU A 196 19.40 13.85 9.65
N GLY A 197 19.62 14.29 8.40
CA GLY A 197 20.92 14.71 7.89
C GLY A 197 21.48 15.91 8.66
N ALA A 198 20.66 16.93 8.96
CA ALA A 198 21.03 18.08 9.75
C ALA A 198 21.36 17.69 11.21
N GLY A 199 20.58 16.79 11.82
CA GLY A 199 20.84 16.26 13.16
C GLY A 199 22.17 15.52 13.26
N LEU A 200 22.46 14.63 12.31
CA LEU A 200 23.75 13.92 12.25
C LEU A 200 24.93 14.88 12.04
N ALA A 201 24.79 15.86 11.15
CA ALA A 201 25.83 16.87 10.92
C ALA A 201 26.09 17.71 12.19
N GLY A 202 25.02 18.06 12.94
CA GLY A 202 25.12 18.75 14.24
C GLY A 202 25.87 17.93 15.28
N LEU A 203 25.58 16.63 15.41
CA LEU A 203 26.26 15.72 16.35
C LEU A 203 27.75 15.57 16.02
N VAL A 204 28.12 15.46 14.75
CA VAL A 204 29.54 15.42 14.32
C VAL A 204 30.23 16.73 14.64
N GLY A 205 29.59 17.87 14.47
CA GLY A 205 30.09 19.20 14.82
C GLY A 205 30.38 19.35 16.32
N LEU A 206 29.43 18.90 17.17
CA LEU A 206 29.60 18.91 18.63
C LEU A 206 30.74 18.01 19.10
N ARG A 207 30.88 16.79 18.56
CA ARG A 207 31.97 15.87 18.88
C ARG A 207 33.33 16.41 18.54
N ARG A 208 33.47 17.21 17.47
CA ARG A 208 34.74 17.88 17.10
C ARG A 208 35.07 19.03 18.03
N ARG A 209 34.08 19.75 18.58
CA ARG A 209 34.32 20.80 19.57
C ARG A 209 34.76 20.25 20.94
N ALA A 210 34.19 19.12 21.36
CA ALA A 210 34.55 18.47 22.62
C ALA A 210 35.97 17.85 22.67
N ARG A 211 36.64 17.75 21.52
CA ARG A 211 38.03 17.22 21.41
C ARG A 211 39.10 18.31 21.30
N LYS A 212 38.74 19.57 21.37
CA LYS A 212 39.61 20.73 21.50
C LYS A 212 39.59 21.27 22.93
#